data_4a347dda69ba005af3544c2e897df030
#
_entry.id   4a347dda69ba005af3544c2e897df030
#
_cell.length_a   1.000
_cell.length_b   1.000
_cell.length_c   1.000
_cell.angle_alpha   90.00
_cell.angle_beta   90.00
_cell.angle_gamma   90.00
#
_symmetry.space_group_name_H-M   'P 1'
#
loop_
_entity.id
_entity.type
_entity.pdbx_description
1 polymer ?
#
loop_
_entity_poly.entity_id
_entity_poly.type
_entity_poly.pdbx_seq_one_letter_code
_entity_poly.pdbx_strand_id
1 'polypeptide(L)'
;ASNSDFHVRLVEKFTKLIPARRKGIFEIDLQLRPYGSAGPLAISVEVFEEYFSPGGAAWPYERQALVRLRPVAGNKELGRQLIEIRDRLVYTEEPFDVSAMRAMRERQLRQLVTPGVYNAKLSSGGLVDCEYTVQALQISHGHKHPALRSPNTLEAIEQLRIAGILTEQDFHWLGESYIFLRRLIDALRMVRGDARDLTVPPAQSDEFEYLARRLGYGTSIDQLQRDMEQTAERVSQLARLLES
;
A
#
# COMPACT_ATOMS: atom_id res chain seq x y z
N ALA A 1 -19.12 -22.17 -22.85
CA ALA A 1 -18.13 -21.42 -22.08
C ALA A 1 -18.34 -21.75 -20.61
N SER A 2 -17.29 -22.06 -19.87
CA SER A 2 -17.39 -22.29 -18.43
C SER A 2 -17.73 -20.98 -17.71
N ASN A 3 -18.23 -21.06 -16.47
CA ASN A 3 -18.51 -19.89 -15.65
C ASN A 3 -17.24 -19.03 -15.47
N SER A 4 -16.10 -19.66 -15.35
CA SER A 4 -14.78 -19.01 -15.29
C SER A 4 -14.48 -18.20 -16.57
N ASP A 5 -14.68 -18.76 -17.76
CA ASP A 5 -14.44 -18.07 -19.04
C ASP A 5 -15.31 -16.82 -19.17
N PHE A 6 -16.56 -16.88 -18.71
CA PHE A 6 -17.45 -15.74 -18.72
C PHE A 6 -16.89 -14.58 -17.88
N HIS A 7 -16.45 -14.86 -16.64
CA HIS A 7 -15.91 -13.85 -15.73
C HIS A 7 -14.57 -13.29 -16.19
N VAL A 8 -13.69 -14.12 -16.76
CA VAL A 8 -12.42 -13.64 -17.37
C VAL A 8 -12.72 -12.63 -18.49
N ARG A 9 -13.62 -12.97 -19.41
CA ARG A 9 -14.04 -12.06 -20.50
C ARG A 9 -14.71 -10.78 -19.98
N LEU A 10 -15.44 -10.87 -18.86
CA LEU A 10 -16.05 -9.70 -18.23
C LEU A 10 -14.98 -8.74 -17.71
N VAL A 11 -13.95 -9.25 -17.00
CA VAL A 11 -12.84 -8.44 -16.51
C VAL A 11 -12.05 -7.82 -17.67
N GLU A 12 -11.78 -8.57 -18.74
CA GLU A 12 -11.13 -8.05 -19.94
C GLU A 12 -11.92 -6.90 -20.58
N LYS A 13 -13.24 -7.06 -20.71
CA LYS A 13 -14.10 -5.99 -21.26
C LYS A 13 -14.12 -4.77 -20.35
N PHE A 14 -14.24 -4.98 -19.04
CA PHE A 14 -14.22 -3.89 -18.06
C PHE A 14 -12.91 -3.09 -18.16
N THR A 15 -11.79 -3.78 -18.22
CA THR A 15 -10.46 -3.14 -18.34
C THR A 15 -10.33 -2.34 -19.62
N LYS A 16 -10.90 -2.84 -20.75
CA LYS A 16 -10.91 -2.12 -22.02
C LYS A 16 -11.85 -0.90 -22.05
N LEU A 17 -12.91 -0.90 -21.23
CA LEU A 17 -13.86 0.22 -21.14
C LEU A 17 -13.30 1.41 -20.34
N ILE A 18 -12.25 1.19 -19.55
CA ILE A 18 -11.59 2.23 -18.75
C ILE A 18 -10.15 2.42 -19.31
N PRO A 19 -9.98 2.88 -20.55
CA PRO A 19 -8.66 3.16 -21.06
C PRO A 19 -8.09 4.39 -20.35
N ALA A 20 -6.88 4.29 -19.83
CA ALA A 20 -6.14 5.46 -19.43
C ALA A 20 -5.92 6.34 -20.67
N ARG A 21 -6.55 7.50 -20.71
CA ARG A 21 -6.39 8.44 -21.83
C ARG A 21 -4.95 8.95 -21.98
N ARG A 22 -4.20 8.95 -20.89
CA ARG A 22 -2.76 9.20 -20.85
C ARG A 22 -2.09 8.07 -20.08
N LYS A 23 -1.07 7.47 -20.66
CA LYS A 23 -0.27 6.43 -20.04
C LYS A 23 0.30 6.95 -18.72
N GLY A 24 0.12 6.20 -17.64
CA GLY A 24 0.65 6.56 -16.33
C GLY A 24 -0.26 7.42 -15.43
N ILE A 25 -1.43 7.93 -15.88
CA ILE A 25 -2.33 8.70 -15.01
C ILE A 25 -3.26 7.79 -14.21
N PHE A 26 -3.85 6.81 -14.86
CA PHE A 26 -4.76 5.85 -14.25
C PHE A 26 -4.58 4.48 -14.89
N GLU A 27 -4.29 3.48 -14.09
CA GLU A 27 -4.14 2.09 -14.53
C GLU A 27 -4.93 1.18 -13.60
N ILE A 28 -5.57 0.16 -14.18
CA ILE A 28 -6.13 -0.94 -13.41
C ILE A 28 -5.01 -1.95 -13.22
N ASP A 29 -4.51 -2.04 -12.00
CA ASP A 29 -3.51 -3.02 -11.62
C ASP A 29 -4.19 -4.36 -11.32
N LEU A 30 -3.90 -5.36 -12.15
CA LEU A 30 -4.43 -6.70 -12.01
C LEU A 30 -3.36 -7.70 -11.50
N GLN A 31 -2.22 -7.23 -11.03
CA GLN A 31 -1.12 -8.10 -10.61
C GLN A 31 -1.34 -8.74 -9.25
N LEU A 32 -2.10 -8.09 -8.35
CA LEU A 32 -2.45 -8.63 -7.02
C LEU A 32 -3.57 -9.67 -7.12
N ARG A 33 -3.26 -10.80 -7.76
CA ARG A 33 -4.14 -11.97 -7.86
C ARG A 33 -3.33 -13.24 -7.74
N PRO A 34 -3.92 -14.38 -7.37
CA PRO A 34 -3.22 -15.66 -7.35
C PRO A 34 -2.41 -15.90 -8.62
N TYR A 35 -1.15 -16.30 -8.45
CA TYR A 35 -0.15 -16.49 -9.50
C TYR A 35 0.23 -15.22 -10.30
N GLY A 36 -0.09 -14.02 -9.80
CA GLY A 36 0.29 -12.75 -10.41
C GLY A 36 -0.14 -12.61 -11.87
N SER A 37 0.75 -12.10 -12.73
CA SER A 37 0.47 -11.93 -14.17
C SER A 37 0.25 -13.24 -14.92
N ALA A 38 0.73 -14.38 -14.41
CA ALA A 38 0.53 -15.70 -14.99
C ALA A 38 -0.82 -16.34 -14.64
N GLY A 39 -1.50 -15.83 -13.58
CA GLY A 39 -2.78 -16.35 -13.13
C GLY A 39 -3.97 -15.84 -13.96
N PRO A 40 -5.12 -16.55 -13.92
CA PRO A 40 -6.34 -16.10 -14.58
C PRO A 40 -6.88 -14.81 -13.98
N LEU A 41 -7.59 -14.00 -14.77
CA LEU A 41 -8.18 -12.73 -14.34
C LEU A 41 -9.36 -12.89 -13.39
N ALA A 42 -9.98 -14.05 -13.36
CA ALA A 42 -11.04 -14.42 -12.44
C ALA A 42 -10.83 -15.86 -11.97
N ILE A 43 -11.03 -16.08 -10.68
CA ILE A 43 -10.91 -17.37 -10.01
C ILE A 43 -12.12 -17.64 -9.16
N SER A 44 -12.38 -18.89 -8.80
CA SER A 44 -13.40 -19.21 -7.80
C SER A 44 -12.94 -18.90 -6.38
N VAL A 45 -13.88 -18.85 -5.45
CA VAL A 45 -13.58 -18.60 -4.03
C VAL A 45 -12.72 -19.73 -3.45
N GLU A 46 -12.99 -20.97 -3.86
CA GLU A 46 -12.26 -22.15 -3.41
C GLU A 46 -10.79 -22.07 -3.83
N VAL A 47 -10.50 -21.69 -5.08
CA VAL A 47 -9.12 -21.51 -5.59
C VAL A 47 -8.43 -20.35 -4.87
N PHE A 48 -9.16 -19.26 -4.59
CA PHE A 48 -8.63 -18.14 -3.80
C PHE A 48 -8.24 -18.60 -2.39
N GLU A 49 -9.12 -19.31 -1.71
CA GLU A 49 -8.88 -19.79 -0.36
C GLU A 49 -7.72 -20.80 -0.32
N GLU A 50 -7.69 -21.78 -1.22
CA GLU A 50 -6.60 -22.75 -1.34
C GLU A 50 -5.24 -22.06 -1.54
N TYR A 51 -5.18 -21.07 -2.44
CA TYR A 51 -3.94 -20.35 -2.75
C TYR A 51 -3.33 -19.67 -1.53
N PHE A 52 -4.18 -18.99 -0.71
CA PHE A 52 -3.73 -18.24 0.45
C PHE A 52 -3.72 -19.04 1.77
N SER A 53 -4.22 -20.26 1.78
CA SER A 53 -4.24 -21.12 2.97
C SER A 53 -2.82 -21.53 3.42
N PRO A 54 -2.63 -21.97 4.68
CA PRO A 54 -1.39 -22.56 5.13
C PRO A 54 -0.97 -23.73 4.22
N GLY A 55 0.27 -23.72 3.75
CA GLY A 55 0.76 -24.68 2.75
C GLY A 55 0.35 -24.40 1.30
N GLY A 56 -0.48 -23.40 1.04
CA GLY A 56 -0.79 -22.92 -0.30
C GLY A 56 0.38 -22.20 -0.96
N ALA A 57 0.21 -21.81 -2.22
CA ALA A 57 1.29 -21.25 -3.05
C ALA A 57 1.62 -19.78 -2.75
N ALA A 58 0.79 -19.09 -1.96
CA ALA A 58 0.98 -17.67 -1.67
C ALA A 58 2.20 -17.40 -0.80
N TRP A 59 3.00 -16.41 -1.18
CA TRP A 59 4.08 -15.90 -0.35
C TRP A 59 3.54 -15.07 0.83
N PRO A 60 4.28 -14.94 1.96
CA PRO A 60 3.86 -14.13 3.11
C PRO A 60 3.45 -12.71 2.74
N TYR A 61 4.17 -12.04 1.84
CA TYR A 61 3.87 -10.69 1.40
C TYR A 61 2.59 -10.58 0.55
N GLU A 62 2.17 -11.65 -0.12
CA GLU A 62 0.89 -11.67 -0.85
C GLU A 62 -0.28 -11.72 0.13
N ARG A 63 -0.14 -12.46 1.26
CA ARG A 63 -1.12 -12.45 2.35
C ARG A 63 -1.20 -11.07 3.00
N GLN A 64 -0.07 -10.40 3.20
CA GLN A 64 -0.05 -9.00 3.67
C GLN A 64 -0.84 -8.07 2.76
N ALA A 65 -0.76 -8.23 1.45
CA ALA A 65 -1.52 -7.41 0.50
C ALA A 65 -3.04 -7.56 0.67
N LEU A 66 -3.52 -8.71 1.19
CA LEU A 66 -4.94 -8.94 1.46
C LEU A 66 -5.52 -8.02 2.56
N VAL A 67 -4.70 -7.40 3.40
CA VAL A 67 -5.16 -6.38 4.37
C VAL A 67 -5.99 -5.30 3.66
N ARG A 68 -5.67 -5.00 2.40
CA ARG A 68 -6.37 -4.00 1.58
C ARG A 68 -7.53 -4.55 0.77
N LEU A 69 -7.81 -5.86 0.86
CA LEU A 69 -8.91 -6.48 0.13
C LEU A 69 -10.25 -5.88 0.57
N ARG A 70 -11.01 -5.40 -0.40
CA ARG A 70 -12.40 -4.97 -0.20
C ARG A 70 -13.23 -5.28 -1.44
N PRO A 71 -14.47 -5.77 -1.30
CA PRO A 71 -15.42 -5.85 -2.39
C PRO A 71 -15.79 -4.45 -2.87
N VAL A 72 -15.79 -4.23 -4.19
CA VAL A 72 -16.14 -2.91 -4.77
C VAL A 72 -17.42 -2.96 -5.60
N ALA A 73 -17.78 -4.13 -6.11
CA ALA A 73 -19.01 -4.35 -6.90
C ALA A 73 -19.36 -5.84 -6.93
N GLY A 74 -20.58 -6.18 -7.37
CA GLY A 74 -21.03 -7.54 -7.57
C GLY A 74 -21.95 -8.04 -6.46
N ASN A 75 -21.97 -9.35 -6.24
CA ASN A 75 -22.82 -10.00 -5.25
C ASN A 75 -22.32 -9.69 -3.83
N LYS A 76 -23.19 -9.10 -3.01
CA LYS A 76 -22.85 -8.70 -1.63
C LYS A 76 -22.53 -9.90 -0.74
N GLU A 77 -23.20 -11.03 -0.92
CA GLU A 77 -22.97 -12.24 -0.14
C GLU A 77 -21.60 -12.84 -0.45
N LEU A 78 -21.22 -12.90 -1.73
CA LEU A 78 -19.90 -13.28 -2.16
C LEU A 78 -18.82 -12.33 -1.59
N GLY A 79 -19.12 -11.02 -1.59
CA GLY A 79 -18.24 -10.04 -0.99
C GLY A 79 -18.01 -10.26 0.50
N ARG A 80 -19.07 -10.58 1.26
CA ARG A 80 -19.00 -10.90 2.69
C ARG A 80 -18.16 -12.18 2.93
N GLN A 81 -18.43 -13.22 2.14
CA GLN A 81 -17.67 -14.48 2.22
C GLN A 81 -16.16 -14.26 1.99
N LEU A 82 -15.79 -13.43 1.00
CA LEU A 82 -14.39 -13.10 0.74
C LEU A 82 -13.72 -12.35 1.89
N ILE A 83 -14.44 -11.45 2.56
CA ILE A 83 -13.94 -10.75 3.74
C ILE A 83 -13.74 -11.73 4.91
N GLU A 84 -14.65 -12.67 5.14
CA GLU A 84 -14.52 -13.70 6.17
C GLU A 84 -13.31 -14.61 5.91
N ILE A 85 -13.11 -15.01 4.65
CA ILE A 85 -11.92 -15.79 4.25
C ILE A 85 -10.65 -14.97 4.48
N ARG A 86 -10.61 -13.72 4.02
CA ARG A 86 -9.47 -12.82 4.28
C ARG A 86 -9.16 -12.73 5.75
N ASP A 87 -10.16 -12.48 6.60
CA ASP A 87 -9.98 -12.30 8.03
C ASP A 87 -9.40 -13.55 8.69
N ARG A 88 -9.87 -14.72 8.30
CA ARG A 88 -9.35 -16.00 8.78
C ARG A 88 -7.91 -16.29 8.33
N LEU A 89 -7.55 -15.87 7.11
CA LEU A 89 -6.23 -16.14 6.54
C LEU A 89 -5.15 -15.14 6.94
N VAL A 90 -5.54 -13.90 7.24
CA VAL A 90 -4.61 -12.81 7.51
C VAL A 90 -4.44 -12.56 9.00
N TYR A 91 -5.55 -12.52 9.76
CA TYR A 91 -5.54 -12.13 11.17
C TYR A 91 -5.56 -13.36 12.07
N THR A 92 -4.47 -14.11 12.06
CA THR A 92 -4.28 -15.33 12.86
C THR A 92 -3.57 -15.04 14.17
N GLU A 93 -3.55 -16.01 15.09
CA GLU A 93 -2.74 -15.94 16.32
C GLU A 93 -1.24 -16.22 16.06
N GLU A 94 -0.89 -16.71 14.86
CA GLU A 94 0.50 -16.95 14.49
C GLU A 94 1.25 -15.62 14.35
N PRO A 95 2.48 -15.52 14.86
CA PRO A 95 3.30 -14.32 14.70
C PRO A 95 3.49 -13.95 13.23
N PHE A 96 3.32 -12.67 12.92
CA PHE A 96 3.62 -12.16 11.59
C PHE A 96 5.13 -12.19 11.31
N ASP A 97 5.53 -12.73 10.16
CA ASP A 97 6.94 -12.79 9.77
C ASP A 97 7.44 -11.41 9.29
N VAL A 98 7.82 -10.58 10.25
CA VAL A 98 8.41 -9.26 10.01
C VAL A 98 9.74 -9.37 9.26
N SER A 99 10.50 -10.46 9.47
CA SER A 99 11.80 -10.67 8.81
C SER A 99 11.62 -10.88 7.30
N ALA A 100 10.64 -11.70 6.90
CA ALA A 100 10.31 -11.89 5.49
C ALA A 100 9.82 -10.60 4.82
N MET A 101 9.01 -9.80 5.53
CA MET A 101 8.56 -8.49 5.04
C MET A 101 9.75 -7.54 4.84
N ARG A 102 10.66 -7.47 5.81
CA ARG A 102 11.88 -6.64 5.72
C ARG A 102 12.77 -7.07 4.56
N ALA A 103 13.01 -8.36 4.40
CA ALA A 103 13.82 -8.91 3.30
C ALA A 103 13.24 -8.55 1.93
N MET A 104 11.92 -8.65 1.78
CA MET A 104 11.22 -8.21 0.56
C MET A 104 11.38 -6.70 0.35
N ARG A 105 11.20 -5.89 1.41
CA ARG A 105 11.34 -4.44 1.34
C ARG A 105 12.75 -4.00 0.93
N GLU A 106 13.78 -4.62 1.46
CA GLU A 106 15.17 -4.38 1.04
C GLU A 106 15.40 -4.74 -0.42
N ARG A 107 14.79 -5.83 -0.91
CA ARG A 107 14.85 -6.19 -2.33
C ARG A 107 14.20 -5.12 -3.20
N GLN A 108 13.03 -4.61 -2.81
CA GLN A 108 12.36 -3.51 -3.51
C GLN A 108 13.26 -2.26 -3.56
N LEU A 109 13.87 -1.87 -2.44
CA LEU A 109 14.78 -0.74 -2.39
C LEU A 109 15.94 -0.91 -3.38
N ARG A 110 16.61 -2.07 -3.37
CA ARG A 110 17.74 -2.33 -4.27
C ARG A 110 17.38 -2.38 -5.75
N GLN A 111 16.17 -2.86 -6.08
CA GLN A 111 15.77 -3.08 -7.48
C GLN A 111 15.02 -1.91 -8.10
N LEU A 112 14.29 -1.13 -7.31
CA LEU A 112 13.31 -0.15 -7.80
C LEU A 112 13.69 1.30 -7.47
N VAL A 113 14.70 1.53 -6.64
CA VAL A 113 15.13 2.88 -6.26
C VAL A 113 16.52 3.16 -6.83
N THR A 114 16.64 4.25 -7.57
CA THR A 114 17.92 4.72 -8.09
C THR A 114 18.75 5.32 -6.94
N PRO A 115 20.01 4.90 -6.74
CA PRO A 115 20.87 5.49 -5.72
C PRO A 115 21.01 7.01 -5.85
N GLY A 116 20.97 7.72 -4.73
CA GLY A 116 21.13 9.18 -4.68
C GLY A 116 19.87 9.97 -5.06
N VAL A 117 18.75 9.31 -5.33
CA VAL A 117 17.46 9.97 -5.65
C VAL A 117 16.38 9.54 -4.67
N TYR A 118 15.58 10.49 -4.21
CA TYR A 118 14.46 10.17 -3.30
C TYR A 118 13.18 9.92 -4.12
N ASN A 119 12.65 8.72 -4.02
CA ASN A 119 11.35 8.34 -4.53
C ASN A 119 10.33 8.36 -3.38
N ALA A 120 9.33 9.25 -3.45
CA ALA A 120 8.38 9.48 -2.36
C ALA A 120 7.58 8.23 -1.94
N LYS A 121 7.45 7.23 -2.82
CA LYS A 121 6.79 5.97 -2.52
C LYS A 121 7.76 4.91 -2.02
N LEU A 122 8.91 4.73 -2.70
CA LEU A 122 9.75 3.54 -2.60
C LEU A 122 11.05 3.75 -1.83
N SER A 123 11.56 4.98 -1.68
CA SER A 123 12.77 5.22 -0.89
C SER A 123 12.56 4.90 0.60
N SER A 124 13.64 4.69 1.33
CA SER A 124 13.58 4.54 2.79
C SER A 124 12.87 5.75 3.41
N GLY A 125 11.97 5.51 4.34
CA GLY A 125 11.10 6.55 4.92
C GLY A 125 10.00 7.05 3.99
N GLY A 126 9.76 6.38 2.84
CA GLY A 126 8.66 6.70 1.92
C GLY A 126 7.34 6.04 2.29
N LEU A 127 6.33 6.23 1.43
CA LEU A 127 4.96 5.78 1.69
C LEU A 127 4.85 4.28 1.96
N VAL A 128 5.64 3.45 1.27
CA VAL A 128 5.61 1.99 1.45
C VAL A 128 6.02 1.60 2.87
N ASP A 129 6.97 2.30 3.49
CA ASP A 129 7.38 2.00 4.86
C ASP A 129 6.29 2.36 5.87
N CYS A 130 5.57 3.49 5.68
CA CYS A 130 4.38 3.79 6.47
C CYS A 130 3.32 2.68 6.34
N GLU A 131 2.98 2.31 5.10
CA GLU A 131 1.94 1.33 4.82
C GLU A 131 2.31 -0.06 5.37
N TYR A 132 3.56 -0.47 5.26
CA TYR A 132 4.03 -1.77 5.76
C TYR A 132 4.03 -1.82 7.29
N THR A 133 4.41 -0.72 7.96
CA THR A 133 4.32 -0.61 9.42
C THR A 133 2.88 -0.79 9.88
N VAL A 134 1.92 -0.06 9.28
CA VAL A 134 0.50 -0.19 9.63
C VAL A 134 -0.01 -1.60 9.37
N GLN A 135 0.27 -2.18 8.21
CA GLN A 135 -0.19 -3.52 7.83
C GLN A 135 0.38 -4.59 8.77
N ALA A 136 1.66 -4.51 9.12
CA ALA A 136 2.27 -5.44 10.05
C ALA A 136 1.60 -5.39 11.43
N LEU A 137 1.34 -4.19 11.97
CA LEU A 137 0.62 -4.01 13.23
C LEU A 137 -0.84 -4.52 13.14
N GLN A 138 -1.52 -4.27 12.01
CA GLN A 138 -2.86 -4.82 11.76
C GLN A 138 -2.86 -6.35 11.79
N ILE A 139 -1.90 -7.00 11.13
CA ILE A 139 -1.81 -8.47 11.07
C ILE A 139 -1.48 -9.02 12.45
N SER A 140 -0.50 -8.45 13.14
CA SER A 140 -0.06 -8.92 14.47
C SER A 140 -1.15 -8.81 15.54
N HIS A 141 -1.99 -7.79 15.49
CA HIS A 141 -2.98 -7.50 16.54
C HIS A 141 -4.43 -7.71 16.11
N GLY A 142 -4.69 -7.88 14.81
CA GLY A 142 -6.06 -7.94 14.26
C GLY A 142 -6.86 -9.16 14.72
N HIS A 143 -6.23 -10.22 15.20
CA HIS A 143 -6.92 -11.38 15.77
C HIS A 143 -7.62 -11.01 17.07
N LYS A 144 -7.02 -10.16 17.92
CA LYS A 144 -7.60 -9.66 19.19
C LYS A 144 -8.49 -8.45 18.99
N HIS A 145 -8.21 -7.62 17.98
CA HIS A 145 -8.87 -6.34 17.76
C HIS A 145 -9.50 -6.28 16.36
N PRO A 146 -10.72 -6.79 16.14
CA PRO A 146 -11.37 -6.80 14.82
C PRO A 146 -11.49 -5.41 14.15
N ALA A 147 -11.56 -4.33 14.93
CA ALA A 147 -11.60 -2.97 14.42
C ALA A 147 -10.33 -2.58 13.63
N LEU A 148 -9.19 -3.26 13.85
CA LEU A 148 -7.97 -3.06 13.10
C LEU A 148 -8.03 -3.57 11.66
N ARG A 149 -9.02 -4.38 11.29
CA ARG A 149 -9.11 -5.05 9.99
C ARG A 149 -9.61 -4.13 8.87
N SER A 150 -9.54 -2.81 9.08
CA SER A 150 -9.92 -1.83 8.04
C SER A 150 -8.93 -1.83 6.87
N PRO A 151 -9.39 -1.84 5.60
CA PRO A 151 -8.54 -1.65 4.44
C PRO A 151 -8.10 -0.19 4.24
N ASN A 152 -8.61 0.75 5.04
CA ASN A 152 -8.23 2.16 5.03
C ASN A 152 -7.09 2.40 6.03
N THR A 153 -5.96 2.90 5.53
CA THR A 153 -4.75 3.09 6.35
C THR A 153 -4.97 4.10 7.49
N LEU A 154 -5.67 5.22 7.25
CA LEU A 154 -5.91 6.22 8.29
C LEU A 154 -6.86 5.71 9.38
N GLU A 155 -7.90 4.97 9.00
CA GLU A 155 -8.79 4.30 9.95
C GLU A 155 -8.01 3.27 10.78
N ALA A 156 -7.13 2.50 10.14
CA ALA A 156 -6.29 1.53 10.83
C ALA A 156 -5.35 2.20 11.84
N ILE A 157 -4.72 3.32 11.49
CA ILE A 157 -3.87 4.11 12.39
C ILE A 157 -4.68 4.57 13.62
N GLU A 158 -5.89 5.09 13.42
CA GLU A 158 -6.77 5.52 14.51
C GLU A 158 -7.18 4.33 15.40
N GLN A 159 -7.52 3.18 14.81
CA GLN A 159 -7.87 1.99 15.59
C GLN A 159 -6.67 1.42 16.36
N LEU A 160 -5.46 1.50 15.82
CA LEU A 160 -4.23 1.12 16.52
C LEU A 160 -3.98 2.00 17.75
N ARG A 161 -4.28 3.31 17.67
CA ARG A 161 -4.23 4.23 18.81
C ARG A 161 -5.28 3.87 19.86
N ILE A 162 -6.53 3.67 19.44
CA ILE A 162 -7.64 3.30 20.34
C ILE A 162 -7.36 1.99 21.07
N ALA A 163 -6.73 1.03 20.40
CA ALA A 163 -6.33 -0.25 20.98
C ALA A 163 -5.09 -0.15 21.91
N GLY A 164 -4.48 1.03 22.04
CA GLY A 164 -3.28 1.26 22.87
C GLY A 164 -2.00 0.64 22.32
N ILE A 165 -1.98 0.30 21.03
CA ILE A 165 -0.81 -0.28 20.34
C ILE A 165 0.16 0.84 19.93
N LEU A 166 -0.37 2.01 19.52
CA LEU A 166 0.42 3.21 19.26
C LEU A 166 0.37 4.15 20.47
N THR A 167 1.53 4.74 20.82
CA THR A 167 1.55 5.93 21.67
C THR A 167 0.94 7.12 20.94
N GLU A 168 0.54 8.18 21.66
CA GLU A 168 0.03 9.40 21.02
C GLU A 168 1.08 10.00 20.06
N GLN A 169 2.35 9.93 20.40
CA GLN A 169 3.43 10.42 19.53
C GLN A 169 3.55 9.60 18.24
N ASP A 170 3.53 8.26 18.35
CA ASP A 170 3.61 7.38 17.18
C ASP A 170 2.39 7.54 16.26
N PHE A 171 1.20 7.71 16.86
CA PHE A 171 -0.02 7.99 16.14
C PHE A 171 0.09 9.28 15.31
N HIS A 172 0.53 10.39 15.94
CA HIS A 172 0.72 11.65 15.23
C HIS A 172 1.77 11.54 14.13
N TRP A 173 2.93 10.97 14.42
CA TRP A 173 4.00 10.81 13.44
C TRP A 173 3.57 9.97 12.25
N LEU A 174 2.91 8.83 12.49
CA LEU A 174 2.48 7.92 11.44
C LEU A 174 1.38 8.55 10.58
N GLY A 175 0.38 9.17 11.21
CA GLY A 175 -0.73 9.83 10.51
C GLY A 175 -0.29 11.03 9.69
N GLU A 176 0.51 11.95 10.26
CA GLU A 176 1.03 13.13 9.58
C GLU A 176 1.95 12.73 8.41
N SER A 177 2.87 11.78 8.64
CA SER A 177 3.77 11.29 7.60
C SER A 177 3.02 10.64 6.45
N TYR A 178 2.03 9.81 6.75
CA TYR A 178 1.19 9.18 5.72
C TYR A 178 0.46 10.24 4.87
N ILE A 179 -0.18 11.22 5.51
CA ILE A 179 -0.89 12.30 4.82
C ILE A 179 0.07 13.13 3.97
N PHE A 180 1.23 13.51 4.52
CA PHE A 180 2.25 14.27 3.81
C PHE A 180 2.74 13.52 2.57
N LEU A 181 3.13 12.25 2.72
CA LEU A 181 3.63 11.44 1.61
C LEU A 181 2.57 11.21 0.53
N ARG A 182 1.30 11.03 0.90
CA ARG A 182 0.19 10.95 -0.06
C ARG A 182 0.04 12.24 -0.85
N ARG A 183 0.05 13.39 -0.18
CA ARG A 183 -0.02 14.71 -0.83
C ARG A 183 1.18 14.96 -1.74
N LEU A 184 2.38 14.60 -1.30
CA LEU A 184 3.61 14.70 -2.09
C LEU A 184 3.51 13.86 -3.38
N ILE A 185 3.08 12.61 -3.27
CA ILE A 185 2.87 11.71 -4.42
C ILE A 185 1.83 12.26 -5.39
N ASP A 186 0.71 12.77 -4.88
CA ASP A 186 -0.34 13.31 -5.73
C ASP A 186 0.12 14.62 -6.43
N ALA A 187 0.92 15.45 -5.75
CA ALA A 187 1.53 16.63 -6.34
C ALA A 187 2.55 16.26 -7.43
N LEU A 188 3.42 15.27 -7.20
CA LEU A 188 4.38 14.76 -8.18
C LEU A 188 3.67 14.26 -9.46
N ARG A 189 2.60 13.49 -9.31
CA ARG A 189 1.79 13.02 -10.45
C ARG A 189 1.24 14.17 -11.29
N MET A 190 0.80 15.24 -10.63
CA MET A 190 0.26 16.41 -11.33
C MET A 190 1.34 17.23 -12.01
N VAL A 191 2.49 17.43 -11.37
CA VAL A 191 3.62 18.19 -11.92
C VAL A 191 4.22 17.47 -13.12
N ARG A 192 4.39 16.15 -13.03
CA ARG A 192 5.01 15.35 -14.09
C ARG A 192 4.03 14.84 -15.14
N GLY A 193 2.75 14.80 -14.84
CA GLY A 193 1.77 14.15 -15.71
C GLY A 193 1.98 12.64 -15.88
N ASP A 194 2.74 12.02 -14.97
CA ASP A 194 3.05 10.59 -14.95
C ASP A 194 2.83 10.02 -13.54
N ALA A 195 2.05 8.93 -13.43
CA ALA A 195 1.78 8.28 -12.16
C ALA A 195 2.87 7.28 -11.72
N ARG A 196 3.81 6.95 -12.58
CA ARG A 196 4.84 5.93 -12.35
C ARG A 196 6.11 6.51 -11.78
N ASP A 197 6.54 7.68 -12.27
CA ASP A 197 7.72 8.36 -11.75
C ASP A 197 7.35 9.23 -10.55
N LEU A 198 7.65 8.72 -9.37
CA LEU A 198 7.44 9.38 -8.08
C LEU A 198 8.76 9.83 -7.45
N THR A 199 9.78 9.99 -8.28
CA THR A 199 11.08 10.56 -7.90
C THR A 199 10.94 12.05 -7.68
N VAL A 200 11.42 12.53 -6.55
CA VAL A 200 11.42 13.96 -6.26
C VAL A 200 12.49 14.65 -7.12
N PRO A 201 12.13 15.73 -7.82
CA PRO A 201 13.10 16.48 -8.61
C PRO A 201 14.17 17.15 -7.73
N PRO A 202 15.35 17.49 -8.29
CA PRO A 202 16.39 18.22 -7.56
C PRO A 202 15.88 19.56 -7.02
N ALA A 203 16.27 19.91 -5.79
CA ALA A 203 15.79 21.10 -5.09
C ALA A 203 16.01 22.44 -5.84
N GLN A 204 17.02 22.49 -6.72
CA GLN A 204 17.35 23.69 -7.52
C GLN A 204 16.64 23.72 -8.88
N SER A 205 15.71 22.79 -9.15
CA SER A 205 15.01 22.74 -10.43
C SER A 205 13.69 23.50 -10.40
N ASP A 206 13.27 24.04 -11.54
CA ASP A 206 11.96 24.65 -11.72
C ASP A 206 10.83 23.66 -11.34
N GLU A 207 11.03 22.37 -11.62
CA GLU A 207 10.08 21.32 -11.30
C GLU A 207 9.86 21.20 -9.78
N PHE A 208 10.92 21.35 -8.97
CA PHE A 208 10.80 21.35 -7.51
C PHE A 208 10.07 22.62 -7.00
N GLU A 209 10.31 23.76 -7.62
CA GLU A 209 9.53 24.98 -7.31
C GLU A 209 8.03 24.80 -7.60
N TYR A 210 7.68 24.19 -8.74
CA TYR A 210 6.28 23.87 -9.04
C TYR A 210 5.69 22.90 -8.02
N LEU A 211 6.46 21.90 -7.59
CA LEU A 211 6.08 20.97 -6.55
C LEU A 211 5.81 21.70 -5.21
N ALA A 212 6.71 22.60 -4.80
CA ALA A 212 6.56 23.39 -3.58
C ALA A 212 5.30 24.26 -3.62
N ARG A 213 5.06 24.95 -4.72
CA ARG A 213 3.83 25.75 -4.92
C ARG A 213 2.57 24.88 -4.85
N ARG A 214 2.61 23.69 -5.46
CA ARG A 214 1.47 22.77 -5.47
C ARG A 214 1.14 22.24 -4.08
N LEU A 215 2.15 22.05 -3.25
CA LEU A 215 2.01 21.60 -1.85
C LEU A 215 1.64 22.72 -0.88
N GLY A 216 1.64 23.99 -1.33
CA GLY A 216 1.28 25.14 -0.52
C GLY A 216 2.47 25.84 0.15
N TYR A 217 3.70 25.48 -0.19
CA TYR A 217 4.92 26.11 0.35
C TYR A 217 5.27 27.43 -0.35
N GLY A 218 4.64 27.75 -1.48
CA GLY A 218 4.95 28.97 -2.23
C GLY A 218 6.41 28.98 -2.70
N THR A 219 7.19 29.97 -2.21
CA THR A 219 8.63 30.11 -2.47
C THR A 219 9.52 29.48 -1.39
N SER A 220 8.94 28.88 -0.34
CA SER A 220 9.69 28.31 0.78
C SER A 220 10.20 26.90 0.46
N ILE A 221 11.07 26.80 -0.53
CA ILE A 221 11.65 25.56 -1.06
C ILE A 221 12.38 24.78 0.05
N ASP A 222 13.19 25.48 0.85
CA ASP A 222 13.95 24.87 1.96
C ASP A 222 13.03 24.26 3.03
N GLN A 223 11.83 24.81 3.21
CA GLN A 223 10.86 24.24 4.16
C GLN A 223 10.30 22.91 3.65
N LEU A 224 9.95 22.83 2.37
CA LEU A 224 9.54 21.56 1.77
C LEU A 224 10.63 20.49 1.92
N GLN A 225 11.90 20.85 1.67
CA GLN A 225 13.00 19.92 1.80
C GLN A 225 13.14 19.42 3.23
N ARG A 226 13.11 20.32 4.22
CA ARG A 226 13.16 19.95 5.64
C ARG A 226 12.00 19.05 6.06
N ASP A 227 10.79 19.34 5.60
CA ASP A 227 9.60 18.54 5.93
C ASP A 227 9.68 17.14 5.32
N MET A 228 10.26 17.02 4.13
CA MET A 228 10.53 15.71 3.50
C MET A 228 11.56 14.91 4.29
N GLU A 229 12.70 15.51 4.65
CA GLU A 229 13.77 14.89 5.43
C GLU A 229 13.25 14.45 6.81
N GLN A 230 12.53 15.32 7.51
CA GLN A 230 11.93 15.01 8.81
C GLN A 230 10.88 13.89 8.71
N THR A 231 10.07 13.90 7.64
CA THR A 231 9.09 12.84 7.41
C THR A 231 9.77 11.50 7.18
N ALA A 232 10.80 11.43 6.35
CA ALA A 232 11.55 10.22 6.08
C ALA A 232 12.24 9.68 7.35
N GLU A 233 12.79 10.57 8.18
CA GLU A 233 13.39 10.18 9.45
C GLU A 233 12.36 9.62 10.44
N ARG A 234 11.21 10.28 10.62
CA ARG A 234 10.11 9.82 11.47
C ARG A 234 9.62 8.44 11.06
N VAL A 235 9.38 8.25 9.75
CA VAL A 235 8.94 6.95 9.23
C VAL A 235 9.98 5.86 9.46
N SER A 236 11.26 6.16 9.28
CA SER A 236 12.34 5.21 9.56
C SER A 236 12.42 4.85 11.05
N GLN A 237 12.17 5.80 11.95
CA GLN A 237 12.11 5.54 13.38
C GLN A 237 10.91 4.69 13.80
N LEU A 238 9.78 4.78 13.08
CA LEU A 238 8.59 3.96 13.35
C LEU A 238 8.80 2.47 13.06
N ALA A 239 9.85 2.09 12.32
CA ALA A 239 10.20 0.69 12.10
C ALA A 239 10.47 -0.08 13.40
N ARG A 240 10.84 0.61 14.52
CA ARG A 240 10.99 0.00 15.86
C ARG A 240 9.69 -0.64 16.39
N LEU A 241 8.52 -0.14 15.96
CA LEU A 241 7.22 -0.70 16.37
C LEU A 241 7.03 -2.16 15.93
N LEU A 242 7.88 -2.63 15.03
CA LEU A 242 7.86 -4.00 14.53
C LEU A 242 8.87 -4.91 15.24
N GLU A 243 9.56 -4.41 16.26
CA GLU A 243 10.57 -5.13 17.04
C GLU A 243 10.05 -5.58 18.42
N SER A 244 8.88 -5.10 18.78
CA SER A 244 8.16 -5.45 20.00
C SER A 244 7.18 -6.59 19.75
#